data_50774e18bc15a99bb6cc73861adeaa64
#
_entry.id   50774e18bc15a99bb6cc73861adeaa64
#
_cell.length_a   1.000
_cell.length_b   1.000
_cell.length_c   1.000
_cell.angle_alpha   90.00
_cell.angle_beta   90.00
_cell.angle_gamma   90.00
#
_symmetry.space_group_name_H-M   'P 1'
#
loop_
_entity.id
_entity.type
_entity.pdbx_description
1 polymer ?
#
loop_
_entity_poly.entity_id
_entity_poly.type
_entity_poly.pdbx_seq_one_letter_code
_entity_poly.pdbx_strand_id
1 'polypeptide(L)'
;MPVGQWDVTAARPRVVLHFHLSDETLRADAGMVRSEQGEPITLQQLREFLTGTGCHVRVQPVIDPAAEAPVDGYEIPLRLRRAVRYRDIADVFPWATCLSPGMDLDHTIPYATAGPPGQTRLGNLAPLSRAAHRAKTLARWHLRQPQPGTCVWRTPHGWTYLVTNQGTVPLGNTEFGRAVWQLATDYATVG
;
A
#
# COMPACT_ATOMS: atom_id res chain seq x y z
N MET A 1 44.09 29.77 22.72
CA MET A 1 42.74 29.77 22.12
C MET A 1 41.98 28.63 22.77
N PRO A 2 40.93 28.85 23.60
CA PRO A 2 40.16 27.76 24.14
C PRO A 2 39.40 27.10 22.98
N VAL A 3 39.54 25.81 22.88
CA VAL A 3 38.73 24.97 21.95
C VAL A 3 37.28 25.17 22.36
N GLY A 4 36.49 25.83 21.51
CA GLY A 4 35.09 26.08 21.79
C GLY A 4 34.37 24.76 22.14
N GLN A 5 33.60 24.76 23.21
CA GLN A 5 32.72 23.68 23.55
C GLN A 5 31.73 23.47 22.40
N TRP A 6 31.88 22.39 21.68
CA TRP A 6 30.92 22.01 20.66
C TRP A 6 29.60 21.68 21.37
N ASP A 7 28.52 22.36 20.98
CA ASP A 7 27.18 21.98 21.45
C ASP A 7 26.76 20.64 20.84
N VAL A 8 27.02 19.58 21.61
CA VAL A 8 26.71 18.21 21.20
C VAL A 8 25.20 18.00 20.99
N THR A 9 24.36 18.86 21.58
CA THR A 9 22.89 18.80 21.38
C THR A 9 22.46 19.34 20.02
N ALA A 10 23.18 20.32 19.49
CA ALA A 10 22.95 20.85 18.14
C ALA A 10 23.40 19.86 17.03
N ALA A 11 24.30 18.92 17.35
CA ALA A 11 24.82 17.93 16.41
C ALA A 11 24.03 16.59 16.40
N ARG A 12 22.96 16.46 17.20
CA ARG A 12 22.13 15.26 17.19
C ARG A 12 21.36 15.13 15.87
N PRO A 13 21.50 14.01 15.14
CA PRO A 13 20.73 13.80 13.94
C PRO A 13 19.23 13.78 14.29
N ARG A 14 18.42 14.48 13.50
CA ARG A 14 16.96 14.38 13.61
C ARG A 14 16.51 13.11 12.88
N VAL A 15 16.02 12.15 13.64
CA VAL A 15 15.41 10.93 13.10
C VAL A 15 13.91 11.09 13.19
N VAL A 16 13.21 10.78 12.11
CA VAL A 16 11.75 10.70 12.05
C VAL A 16 11.39 9.23 11.86
N LEU A 17 10.64 8.69 12.79
CA LEU A 17 10.09 7.34 12.70
C LEU A 17 8.58 7.46 12.49
N HIS A 18 8.07 6.72 11.51
CA HIS A 18 6.64 6.64 11.25
C HIS A 18 6.10 5.30 11.73
N PHE A 19 5.05 5.36 12.52
CA PHE A 19 4.31 4.19 12.98
C PHE A 19 2.85 4.32 12.58
N HIS A 20 2.28 3.21 12.13
CA HIS A 20 0.90 3.10 11.69
C HIS A 20 0.11 2.27 12.69
N LEU A 21 -0.97 2.81 13.21
CA LEU A 21 -1.86 2.13 14.13
C LEU A 21 -3.32 2.45 13.78
N SER A 22 -4.22 1.51 14.05
CA SER A 22 -5.64 1.72 13.84
C SER A 22 -6.26 2.50 14.99
N ASP A 23 -7.39 3.14 14.71
CA ASP A 23 -8.22 3.77 15.72
C ASP A 23 -8.70 2.75 16.78
N GLU A 24 -8.96 1.51 16.38
CA GLU A 24 -9.29 0.41 17.28
C GLU A 24 -8.15 0.09 18.26
N THR A 25 -6.90 0.02 17.76
CA THR A 25 -5.70 -0.16 18.60
C THR A 25 -5.57 0.95 19.63
N LEU A 26 -5.86 2.20 19.24
CA LEU A 26 -5.81 3.34 20.15
C LEU A 26 -6.91 3.26 21.20
N ARG A 27 -8.14 2.92 20.82
CA ARG A 27 -9.29 2.84 21.77
C ARG A 27 -9.16 1.66 22.72
N ALA A 28 -8.71 0.52 22.22
CA ALA A 28 -8.52 -0.69 23.04
C ALA A 28 -7.32 -0.58 23.98
N ASP A 29 -6.46 0.41 23.79
CA ASP A 29 -5.20 0.58 24.51
C ASP A 29 -4.27 -0.64 24.42
N ALA A 30 -4.44 -1.45 23.38
CA ALA A 30 -3.73 -2.70 23.14
C ALA A 30 -3.75 -3.03 21.65
N GLY A 31 -2.82 -3.86 21.22
CA GLY A 31 -2.77 -4.35 19.84
C GLY A 31 -1.41 -4.13 19.19
N MET A 32 -1.40 -4.27 17.87
CA MET A 32 -0.21 -4.18 17.05
C MET A 32 -0.12 -2.83 16.35
N VAL A 33 1.08 -2.32 16.32
CA VAL A 33 1.49 -1.12 15.60
C VAL A 33 2.51 -1.53 14.55
N ARG A 34 2.56 -0.86 13.45
CA ARG A 34 3.47 -1.16 12.34
C ARG A 34 4.43 -0.01 12.09
N SER A 35 5.71 -0.31 11.92
CA SER A 35 6.67 0.66 11.40
C SER A 35 6.39 0.95 9.90
N GLU A 36 6.97 2.00 9.35
CA GLU A 36 6.88 2.30 7.90
C GLU A 36 7.49 1.18 7.03
N GLN A 37 8.43 0.41 7.57
CA GLN A 37 9.03 -0.76 6.94
C GLN A 37 8.14 -2.01 7.03
N GLY A 38 7.02 -1.92 7.74
CA GLY A 38 6.07 -3.02 7.90
C GLY A 38 6.32 -3.92 9.13
N GLU A 39 7.37 -3.65 9.91
CA GLU A 39 7.68 -4.45 11.11
C GLU A 39 6.63 -4.24 12.19
N PRO A 40 6.06 -5.32 12.74
CA PRO A 40 5.08 -5.23 13.81
C PRO A 40 5.75 -5.06 15.17
N ILE A 41 5.21 -4.14 15.98
CA ILE A 41 5.52 -4.01 17.40
C ILE A 41 4.23 -3.89 18.20
N THR A 42 4.25 -4.17 19.48
CA THR A 42 3.07 -3.93 20.32
C THR A 42 2.92 -2.45 20.64
N LEU A 43 1.68 -1.99 20.90
CA LEU A 43 1.45 -0.62 21.36
C LEU A 43 2.21 -0.32 22.65
N GLN A 44 2.35 -1.32 23.52
CA GLN A 44 3.15 -1.19 24.76
C GLN A 44 4.63 -0.94 24.46
N GLN A 45 5.24 -1.70 23.56
CA GLN A 45 6.64 -1.48 23.15
C GLN A 45 6.83 -0.09 22.55
N LEU A 46 5.88 0.38 21.72
CA LEU A 46 5.92 1.75 21.20
C LEU A 46 5.89 2.77 22.33
N ARG A 47 5.04 2.61 23.33
CA ARG A 47 4.96 3.51 24.48
C ARG A 47 6.24 3.54 25.31
N GLU A 48 6.78 2.38 25.59
CA GLU A 48 8.07 2.26 26.32
C GLU A 48 9.19 2.98 25.56
N PHE A 49 9.24 2.81 24.25
CA PHE A 49 10.17 3.54 23.39
C PHE A 49 9.97 5.05 23.46
N LEU A 50 8.73 5.53 23.33
CA LEU A 50 8.41 6.96 23.33
C LEU A 50 8.71 7.61 24.70
N THR A 51 8.37 6.95 25.80
CA THR A 51 8.64 7.45 27.16
C THR A 51 10.12 7.42 27.51
N GLY A 52 10.85 6.38 27.09
CA GLY A 52 12.27 6.21 27.38
C GLY A 52 13.17 7.19 26.60
N THR A 53 12.74 7.66 25.44
CA THR A 53 13.59 8.52 24.57
C THR A 53 13.32 10.00 24.72
N GLY A 54 12.23 10.41 25.40
CA GLY A 54 11.84 11.82 25.49
C GLY A 54 11.60 12.47 24.12
N CYS A 55 11.20 11.69 23.12
CA CYS A 55 11.04 12.15 21.76
C CYS A 55 9.80 13.03 21.58
N HIS A 56 9.83 13.87 20.54
CA HIS A 56 8.67 14.68 20.16
C HIS A 56 7.72 13.84 19.29
N VAL A 57 6.48 13.63 19.76
CA VAL A 57 5.48 12.84 19.06
C VAL A 57 4.56 13.76 18.26
N ARG A 58 4.43 13.50 16.96
CA ARG A 58 3.43 14.13 16.10
C ARG A 58 2.44 13.09 15.65
N VAL A 59 1.19 13.23 16.04
CA VAL A 59 0.10 12.38 15.56
C VAL A 59 -0.51 13.02 14.32
N GLN A 60 -0.60 12.26 13.24
CA GLN A 60 -1.29 12.67 12.02
C GLN A 60 -2.40 11.65 11.75
N PRO A 61 -3.66 12.01 12.01
CA PRO A 61 -4.76 11.13 11.68
C PRO A 61 -4.86 10.95 10.16
N VAL A 62 -5.05 9.72 9.72
CA VAL A 62 -5.43 9.39 8.35
C VAL A 62 -6.92 9.12 8.38
N ILE A 63 -7.70 10.08 7.95
CA ILE A 63 -9.15 9.99 7.92
C ILE A 63 -9.53 9.44 6.55
N ASP A 64 -10.15 8.27 6.54
CA ASP A 64 -10.71 7.59 5.38
C ASP A 64 -9.91 7.71 4.07
N PRO A 65 -8.94 6.82 3.83
CA PRO A 65 -8.21 6.81 2.55
C PRO A 65 -9.13 6.67 1.34
N ALA A 66 -10.33 6.10 1.50
CA ALA A 66 -11.30 5.92 0.41
C ALA A 66 -11.93 7.25 -0.06
N ALA A 67 -11.91 8.29 0.78
CA ALA A 67 -12.41 9.63 0.43
C ALA A 67 -11.45 10.43 -0.44
N GLU A 68 -10.27 9.89 -0.79
CA GLU A 68 -9.32 10.58 -1.64
C GLU A 68 -9.84 10.75 -3.07
N ALA A 69 -10.02 12.00 -3.48
CA ALA A 69 -10.57 12.33 -4.80
C ALA A 69 -9.64 11.83 -5.93
N PRO A 70 -10.20 11.26 -7.01
CA PRO A 70 -9.44 10.89 -8.19
C PRO A 70 -8.82 12.11 -8.91
N VAL A 71 -7.87 11.85 -9.80
CA VAL A 71 -7.26 12.86 -10.67
C VAL A 71 -7.19 12.37 -12.12
N ASP A 72 -7.19 13.32 -13.05
CA ASP A 72 -7.17 13.06 -14.50
C ASP A 72 -5.74 12.96 -15.08
N GLY A 73 -4.71 12.96 -14.23
CA GLY A 73 -3.32 12.87 -14.66
C GLY A 73 -2.74 11.46 -14.48
N TYR A 74 -1.76 11.10 -15.33
CA TYR A 74 -0.97 9.88 -15.15
C TYR A 74 -0.15 9.91 -13.86
N GLU A 75 0.35 11.08 -13.50
CA GLU A 75 1.16 11.25 -12.29
C GLU A 75 0.33 11.05 -11.03
N ILE A 76 0.82 10.21 -10.13
CA ILE A 76 0.13 9.87 -8.89
C ILE A 76 0.50 10.88 -7.81
N PRO A 77 -0.44 11.72 -7.33
CA PRO A 77 -0.19 12.70 -6.28
C PRO A 77 0.23 12.05 -4.96
N LEU A 78 0.99 12.77 -4.14
CA LEU A 78 1.50 12.29 -2.86
C LEU A 78 0.39 11.78 -1.93
N ARG A 79 -0.80 12.43 -1.92
CA ARG A 79 -1.95 12.01 -1.13
C ARG A 79 -2.43 10.61 -1.51
N LEU A 80 -2.57 10.31 -2.81
CA LEU A 80 -2.96 8.98 -3.30
C LEU A 80 -1.85 7.94 -3.07
N ARG A 81 -0.56 8.32 -3.23
CA ARG A 81 0.56 7.44 -2.91
C ARG A 81 0.53 6.99 -1.46
N ARG A 82 0.26 7.91 -0.53
CA ARG A 82 0.13 7.61 0.90
C ARG A 82 -1.07 6.71 1.17
N ALA A 83 -2.22 7.04 0.60
CA ALA A 83 -3.45 6.26 0.78
C ALA A 83 -3.29 4.81 0.31
N VAL A 84 -2.66 4.58 -0.86
CA VAL A 84 -2.36 3.22 -1.35
C VAL A 84 -1.42 2.50 -0.39
N ARG A 85 -0.35 3.14 0.07
CA ARG A 85 0.61 2.52 1.00
C ARG A 85 0.02 2.20 2.38
N TYR A 86 -0.96 2.98 2.83
CA TYR A 86 -1.69 2.67 4.07
C TYR A 86 -2.61 1.47 3.90
N ARG A 87 -3.24 1.33 2.73
CA ARG A 87 -4.10 0.21 2.41
C ARG A 87 -3.30 -1.07 2.17
N ASP A 88 -2.29 -1.00 1.30
CA ASP A 88 -1.49 -2.15 0.84
C ASP A 88 -0.04 -1.97 1.29
N ILE A 89 0.37 -2.74 2.28
CA ILE A 89 1.73 -2.71 2.83
C ILE A 89 2.72 -3.57 2.04
N ALA A 90 2.21 -4.51 1.26
CA ALA A 90 2.97 -5.47 0.49
C ALA A 90 2.65 -5.35 -1.01
N ASP A 91 3.54 -5.89 -1.83
CA ASP A 91 3.29 -6.16 -3.23
C ASP A 91 2.02 -7.01 -3.37
N VAL A 92 1.08 -6.56 -4.20
CA VAL A 92 -0.19 -7.27 -4.42
C VAL A 92 -0.08 -8.37 -5.49
N PHE A 93 1.13 -8.77 -5.89
CA PHE A 93 1.35 -9.92 -6.75
C PHE A 93 1.13 -11.23 -5.98
N PRO A 94 0.59 -12.29 -6.61
CA PRO A 94 0.37 -13.58 -5.92
C PRO A 94 1.63 -14.09 -5.20
N TRP A 95 1.47 -14.41 -3.91
CA TRP A 95 2.52 -14.88 -2.99
C TRP A 95 3.73 -13.95 -2.82
N ALA A 96 3.59 -12.69 -3.18
CA ALA A 96 4.66 -11.73 -2.94
C ALA A 96 4.87 -11.50 -1.44
N THR A 97 6.13 -11.39 -1.05
CA THR A 97 6.56 -11.09 0.33
C THR A 97 7.29 -9.76 0.45
N CYS A 98 7.31 -8.98 -0.63
CA CYS A 98 7.99 -7.69 -0.65
C CYS A 98 7.17 -6.64 0.13
N LEU A 99 7.78 -6.08 1.17
CA LEU A 99 7.22 -5.01 2.02
C LEU A 99 7.92 -3.67 1.76
N SER A 100 8.63 -3.52 0.65
CA SER A 100 9.49 -2.37 0.42
C SER A 100 8.67 -1.09 0.22
N PRO A 101 8.98 0.00 0.93
CA PRO A 101 8.43 1.32 0.66
C PRO A 101 8.83 1.87 -0.72
N GLY A 102 9.86 1.27 -1.35
CA GLY A 102 10.33 1.58 -2.70
C GLY A 102 9.59 0.88 -3.84
N MET A 103 8.48 0.17 -3.56
CA MET A 103 7.64 -0.40 -4.62
C MET A 103 7.07 0.68 -5.52
N ASP A 104 7.00 0.38 -6.80
CA ASP A 104 6.32 1.23 -7.77
C ASP A 104 4.79 1.16 -7.51
N LEU A 105 4.11 2.29 -7.62
CA LEU A 105 2.65 2.29 -7.68
C LEU A 105 2.24 2.26 -9.14
N ASP A 106 1.45 1.28 -9.51
CA ASP A 106 1.01 1.05 -10.88
C ASP A 106 -0.51 1.11 -10.99
N HIS A 107 -0.97 1.55 -12.17
CA HIS A 107 -2.40 1.50 -12.51
C HIS A 107 -2.81 0.06 -12.80
N THR A 108 -3.80 -0.47 -12.08
CA THR A 108 -4.30 -1.83 -12.28
C THR A 108 -4.93 -2.01 -13.67
N ILE A 109 -5.67 -1.00 -14.11
CA ILE A 109 -6.05 -0.79 -15.51
C ILE A 109 -5.12 0.28 -16.06
N PRO A 110 -4.39 0.01 -17.16
CA PRO A 110 -3.46 0.98 -17.73
C PRO A 110 -4.09 2.34 -17.99
N TYR A 111 -3.39 3.41 -17.65
CA TYR A 111 -3.84 4.77 -17.95
C TYR A 111 -3.88 5.00 -19.47
N ALA A 112 -4.96 5.59 -19.94
CA ALA A 112 -5.14 5.96 -21.34
C ALA A 112 -5.37 7.46 -21.45
N THR A 113 -4.54 8.17 -22.24
CA THR A 113 -4.63 9.64 -22.39
C THR A 113 -5.97 10.12 -22.89
N ALA A 114 -6.64 9.32 -23.73
CA ALA A 114 -8.01 9.60 -24.22
C ALA A 114 -9.09 8.82 -23.46
N GLY A 115 -8.75 8.29 -22.28
CA GLY A 115 -9.69 7.53 -21.45
C GLY A 115 -10.63 8.41 -20.63
N PRO A 116 -11.52 7.80 -19.85
CA PRO A 116 -12.44 8.54 -18.99
C PRO A 116 -11.69 9.34 -17.91
N PRO A 117 -12.31 10.39 -17.34
CA PRO A 117 -11.72 11.10 -16.21
C PRO A 117 -11.57 10.22 -14.95
N GLY A 118 -10.71 10.62 -14.02
CA GLY A 118 -10.56 9.95 -12.74
C GLY A 118 -9.82 8.60 -12.80
N GLN A 119 -9.02 8.35 -13.83
CA GLN A 119 -8.29 7.07 -13.96
C GLN A 119 -7.27 6.85 -12.83
N THR A 120 -6.65 7.93 -12.34
CA THR A 120 -5.72 7.86 -11.22
C THR A 120 -6.49 8.03 -9.91
N ARG A 121 -6.93 6.91 -9.36
CA ARG A 121 -7.74 6.80 -8.16
C ARG A 121 -7.30 5.61 -7.31
N LEU A 122 -7.69 5.61 -6.05
CA LEU A 122 -7.34 4.56 -5.10
C LEU A 122 -7.75 3.15 -5.60
N GLY A 123 -8.92 3.02 -6.21
CA GLY A 123 -9.42 1.78 -6.79
C GLY A 123 -8.70 1.32 -8.08
N ASN A 124 -7.84 2.16 -8.65
CA ASN A 124 -7.04 1.80 -9.83
C ASN A 124 -5.53 1.84 -9.59
N LEU A 125 -5.08 1.92 -8.35
CA LEU A 125 -3.67 1.96 -7.98
C LEU A 125 -3.32 0.80 -7.05
N ALA A 126 -2.18 0.16 -7.29
CA ALA A 126 -1.66 -0.92 -6.47
C ALA A 126 -0.13 -0.90 -6.39
N PRO A 127 0.48 -1.28 -5.24
CA PRO A 127 1.92 -1.38 -5.11
C PRO A 127 2.41 -2.67 -5.78
N LEU A 128 3.40 -2.55 -6.63
CA LEU A 128 4.05 -3.65 -7.33
C LEU A 128 5.56 -3.56 -7.19
N SER A 129 6.20 -4.67 -6.88
CA SER A 129 7.64 -4.79 -7.07
C SER A 129 8.00 -4.70 -8.56
N ARG A 130 9.26 -4.42 -8.86
CA ARG A 130 9.74 -4.40 -10.24
C ARG A 130 9.52 -5.73 -10.98
N ALA A 131 9.60 -6.85 -10.27
CA ALA A 131 9.32 -8.16 -10.83
C ALA A 131 7.84 -8.33 -11.20
N ALA A 132 6.93 -7.95 -10.29
CA ALA A 132 5.49 -7.99 -10.52
C ALA A 132 5.06 -7.03 -11.65
N HIS A 133 5.61 -5.82 -11.68
CA HIS A 133 5.37 -4.87 -12.77
C HIS A 133 5.80 -5.43 -14.13
N ARG A 134 6.97 -6.08 -14.20
CA ARG A 134 7.42 -6.77 -15.42
C ARG A 134 6.53 -7.95 -15.80
N ALA A 135 6.06 -8.74 -14.84
CA ALA A 135 5.11 -9.83 -15.10
C ALA A 135 3.83 -9.29 -15.76
N LYS A 136 3.29 -8.19 -15.25
CA LYS A 136 2.13 -7.51 -15.83
C LYS A 136 2.43 -6.98 -17.24
N THR A 137 3.55 -6.28 -17.43
CA THR A 137 3.83 -5.56 -18.67
C THR A 137 4.36 -6.48 -19.77
N LEU A 138 5.30 -7.39 -19.46
CA LEU A 138 6.02 -8.20 -20.44
C LEU A 138 5.49 -9.62 -20.54
N ALA A 139 5.10 -10.22 -19.40
CA ALA A 139 4.65 -11.62 -19.36
C ALA A 139 3.13 -11.77 -19.48
N ARG A 140 2.42 -10.69 -19.84
CA ARG A 140 0.96 -10.68 -20.09
C ARG A 140 0.10 -11.20 -18.92
N TRP A 141 0.55 -10.92 -17.70
CA TRP A 141 -0.32 -11.08 -16.55
C TRP A 141 -1.28 -9.91 -16.49
N HIS A 142 -2.53 -10.20 -16.19
CA HIS A 142 -3.57 -9.18 -16.08
C HIS A 142 -3.96 -8.99 -14.62
N LEU A 143 -4.16 -7.74 -14.23
CA LEU A 143 -4.63 -7.34 -12.90
C LEU A 143 -5.94 -6.59 -13.03
N ARG A 144 -6.86 -6.87 -12.11
CA ARG A 144 -8.08 -6.11 -11.87
C ARG A 144 -8.23 -5.86 -10.38
N GLN A 145 -8.77 -4.72 -10.04
CA GLN A 145 -9.05 -4.34 -8.65
C GLN A 145 -10.52 -3.93 -8.54
N PRO A 146 -11.46 -4.89 -8.34
CA PRO A 146 -12.88 -4.61 -8.26
C PRO A 146 -13.24 -3.73 -7.06
N GLN A 147 -12.46 -3.83 -5.99
CA GLN A 147 -12.57 -2.99 -4.81
C GLN A 147 -11.16 -2.63 -4.33
N PRO A 148 -10.95 -1.45 -3.71
CA PRO A 148 -9.65 -1.07 -3.18
C PRO A 148 -9.10 -2.15 -2.23
N GLY A 149 -7.86 -2.65 -2.52
CA GLY A 149 -7.21 -3.71 -1.73
C GLY A 149 -7.63 -5.14 -2.06
N THR A 150 -8.55 -5.33 -3.00
CA THR A 150 -8.91 -6.65 -3.51
C THR A 150 -8.42 -6.80 -4.95
N CYS A 151 -7.37 -7.58 -5.14
CA CYS A 151 -6.71 -7.75 -6.43
C CYS A 151 -7.01 -9.13 -7.03
N VAL A 152 -7.45 -9.14 -8.27
CA VAL A 152 -7.65 -10.38 -9.04
C VAL A 152 -6.62 -10.42 -10.16
N TRP A 153 -5.76 -11.43 -10.13
CA TRP A 153 -4.72 -11.67 -11.12
C TRP A 153 -5.10 -12.82 -12.04
N ARG A 154 -4.71 -12.70 -13.31
CA ARG A 154 -4.88 -13.77 -14.29
C ARG A 154 -3.61 -13.93 -15.12
N THR A 155 -3.12 -15.17 -15.22
CA THR A 155 -1.98 -15.52 -16.06
C THR A 155 -2.38 -15.58 -17.54
N PRO A 156 -1.41 -15.58 -18.48
CA PRO A 156 -1.66 -15.84 -19.90
C PRO A 156 -2.34 -17.18 -20.19
N HIS A 157 -2.17 -18.14 -19.28
CA HIS A 157 -2.76 -19.49 -19.40
C HIS A 157 -4.12 -19.61 -18.69
N GLY A 158 -4.70 -18.48 -18.23
CA GLY A 158 -6.04 -18.45 -17.66
C GLY A 158 -6.14 -18.81 -16.18
N TRP A 159 -5.02 -19.03 -15.48
CA TRP A 159 -5.05 -19.24 -14.02
C TRP A 159 -5.37 -17.95 -13.30
N THR A 160 -6.32 -18.01 -12.38
CA THR A 160 -6.80 -16.86 -11.62
C THR A 160 -6.39 -16.96 -10.16
N TYR A 161 -6.04 -15.82 -9.56
CA TYR A 161 -5.65 -15.66 -8.17
C TYR A 161 -6.37 -14.48 -7.57
N LEU A 162 -6.87 -14.63 -6.35
CA LEU A 162 -7.39 -13.53 -5.53
C LEU A 162 -6.33 -13.18 -4.50
N VAL A 163 -5.98 -11.90 -4.44
CA VAL A 163 -5.00 -11.35 -3.48
C VAL A 163 -5.67 -10.26 -2.66
N THR A 164 -5.59 -10.39 -1.34
CA THR A 164 -6.10 -9.43 -0.36
C THR A 164 -5.04 -9.20 0.72
N ASN A 165 -5.34 -8.37 1.71
CA ASN A 165 -4.51 -8.22 2.91
C ASN A 165 -4.37 -9.50 3.75
N GLN A 166 -5.19 -10.52 3.49
CA GLN A 166 -5.12 -11.83 4.14
C GLN A 166 -4.22 -12.82 3.38
N GLY A 167 -3.75 -12.44 2.20
CA GLY A 167 -2.88 -13.27 1.37
C GLY A 167 -3.44 -13.63 0.01
N THR A 168 -2.90 -14.70 -0.58
CA THR A 168 -3.25 -15.18 -1.92
C THR A 168 -4.09 -16.44 -1.85
N VAL A 169 -5.22 -16.42 -2.55
CA VAL A 169 -6.07 -17.61 -2.76
C VAL A 169 -6.01 -18.01 -4.24
N PRO A 170 -5.48 -19.19 -4.59
CA PRO A 170 -5.51 -19.68 -5.96
C PRO A 170 -6.92 -20.16 -6.33
N LEU A 171 -7.48 -19.58 -7.37
CA LEU A 171 -8.78 -19.98 -7.91
C LEU A 171 -8.62 -20.92 -9.12
N GLY A 172 -7.41 -21.03 -9.64
CA GLY A 172 -7.06 -21.90 -10.75
C GLY A 172 -7.66 -21.49 -12.10
N ASN A 173 -7.55 -22.37 -13.09
CA ASN A 173 -8.25 -22.23 -14.37
C ASN A 173 -9.58 -23.00 -14.33
N THR A 174 -10.38 -22.74 -13.32
CA THR A 174 -11.67 -23.35 -13.06
C THR A 174 -12.81 -22.46 -13.60
N GLU A 175 -14.02 -22.99 -13.65
CA GLU A 175 -15.20 -22.20 -13.99
C GLU A 175 -15.40 -21.06 -12.98
N PHE A 176 -15.22 -21.36 -11.69
CA PHE A 176 -15.28 -20.35 -10.62
C PHE A 176 -14.21 -19.27 -10.80
N GLY A 177 -12.95 -19.64 -11.08
CA GLY A 177 -11.89 -18.69 -11.32
C GLY A 177 -12.17 -17.77 -12.53
N ARG A 178 -12.77 -18.33 -13.59
CA ARG A 178 -13.19 -17.54 -14.77
C ARG A 178 -14.34 -16.58 -14.44
N ALA A 179 -15.31 -17.03 -13.65
CA ALA A 179 -16.42 -16.18 -13.19
C ALA A 179 -15.94 -15.01 -12.33
N VAL A 180 -15.04 -15.27 -11.37
CA VAL A 180 -14.44 -14.22 -10.53
C VAL A 180 -13.66 -13.21 -11.38
N TRP A 181 -12.89 -13.68 -12.36
CA TRP A 181 -12.18 -12.77 -13.27
C TRP A 181 -13.14 -11.88 -14.08
N GLN A 182 -14.23 -12.46 -14.59
CA GLN A 182 -15.23 -11.71 -15.36
C GLN A 182 -15.87 -10.63 -14.49
N LEU A 183 -16.34 -11.00 -13.30
CA LEU A 183 -16.91 -10.06 -12.34
C LEU A 183 -15.93 -8.93 -12.00
N ALA A 184 -14.66 -9.27 -11.72
CA ALA A 184 -13.64 -8.27 -11.42
C ALA A 184 -13.39 -7.31 -12.60
N THR A 185 -13.55 -7.78 -13.83
CA THR A 185 -13.41 -6.95 -15.04
C THR A 185 -14.60 -6.00 -15.18
N ASP A 186 -15.82 -6.48 -14.97
CA ASP A 186 -17.03 -5.70 -15.08
C ASP A 186 -17.06 -4.57 -14.02
N TYR A 187 -16.74 -4.88 -12.77
CA TYR A 187 -16.66 -3.88 -11.70
C TYR A 187 -15.56 -2.84 -11.92
N ALA A 188 -14.39 -3.24 -12.40
CA ALA A 188 -13.28 -2.34 -12.61
C ALA A 188 -13.51 -1.33 -13.74
N THR A 189 -14.47 -1.58 -14.65
CA THR A 189 -14.83 -0.70 -15.77
C THR A 189 -15.93 0.30 -15.42
N VAL A 190 -16.71 0.06 -14.38
CA VAL A 190 -17.89 0.88 -14.00
C VAL A 190 -17.56 1.90 -12.89
N GLY A 191 -16.50 1.72 -12.14
CA GLY A 191 -16.04 2.64 -11.08
C GLY A 191 -14.88 3.51 -11.53
#